data_c475d03f37e98c6d5822b7e509e90ec1
#
_entry.id   c475d03f37e98c6d5822b7e509e90ec1
#
_cell.length_a   1.000
_cell.length_b   1.000
_cell.length_c   1.000
_cell.angle_alpha   90.00
_cell.angle_beta   90.00
_cell.angle_gamma   90.00
#
_symmetry.space_group_name_H-M   'P 1'
#
loop_
_entity.id
_entity.type
_entity.pdbx_description
1 polymer ?
#
loop_
_entity_poly.entity_id
_entity_poly.type
_entity_poly.pdbx_seq_one_letter_code
_entity_poly.pdbx_strand_id
1 'polypeptide(L)'
;MQGSTPDSLLALHDAGYREVAARLGPGVIVDVGCGVGDETATLTGPDRTVIGADYSSQTVVDAGRVHNDLRFAAMDGSELALSNASVDAVVSSHIIEHFTNPVTHVAELARVLRPTGSAFVITPNAPADFENPFHVYLFEPPHLTSMMSLFFDEVECFGLEGDEVLRADFAARRASGDKLLKLDVLNLRQRLPRRAYVWSYEHLLPIVYRMLGSERSGVGSGIDASHLSLQPGITRETPVLFAVGRRPRPPVGQ
;
A
#
# COMPACT_ATOMS: atom_id res chain seq x y z
N MET A 1 -12.65 -4.60 10.25
CA MET A 1 -11.35 -5.15 10.75
C MET A 1 -10.62 -4.24 11.77
N GLN A 2 -11.25 -3.16 12.24
CA GLN A 2 -10.64 -2.14 13.11
C GLN A 2 -10.16 -2.63 14.49
N GLY A 3 -10.50 -3.79 14.96
CA GLY A 3 -10.12 -4.27 16.31
C GLY A 3 -8.90 -5.23 16.34
N SER A 4 -8.19 -5.42 15.23
CA SER A 4 -7.13 -6.43 15.15
C SER A 4 -5.84 -5.96 14.47
N THR A 5 -5.85 -4.80 13.81
CA THR A 5 -4.66 -4.22 13.16
C THR A 5 -3.96 -3.29 14.14
N PRO A 6 -2.63 -3.37 14.31
CA PRO A 6 -1.87 -2.45 15.14
C PRO A 6 -1.99 -1.00 14.67
N ASP A 7 -2.07 -0.07 15.64
CA ASP A 7 -2.24 1.36 15.37
C ASP A 7 -1.12 1.92 14.49
N SER A 8 0.12 1.46 14.69
CA SER A 8 1.27 1.87 13.87
C SER A 8 1.16 1.51 12.39
N LEU A 9 0.47 0.40 12.05
CA LEU A 9 0.20 0.04 10.65
C LEU A 9 -0.93 0.90 10.08
N LEU A 10 -1.99 1.16 10.85
CA LEU A 10 -3.05 2.08 10.45
C LEU A 10 -2.47 3.49 10.23
N ALA A 11 -1.61 3.95 11.14
CA ALA A 11 -0.94 5.24 11.04
C ALA A 11 -0.10 5.39 9.76
N LEU A 12 0.55 4.31 9.28
CA LEU A 12 1.28 4.33 8.00
C LEU A 12 0.34 4.58 6.82
N HIS A 13 -0.80 3.88 6.78
CA HIS A 13 -1.79 4.08 5.73
C HIS A 13 -2.35 5.50 5.78
N ASP A 14 -2.84 5.94 6.93
CA ASP A 14 -3.40 7.29 7.13
C ASP A 14 -2.40 8.38 6.75
N ALA A 15 -1.13 8.26 7.15
CA ALA A 15 -0.10 9.23 6.82
C ALA A 15 0.18 9.28 5.31
N GLY A 16 0.24 8.12 4.65
CA GLY A 16 0.40 8.03 3.20
C GLY A 16 -0.74 8.74 2.47
N TYR A 17 -1.97 8.45 2.83
CA TYR A 17 -3.14 9.10 2.21
C TYR A 17 -3.25 10.59 2.53
N ARG A 18 -2.88 11.03 3.73
CA ARG A 18 -2.77 12.46 4.07
C ARG A 18 -1.78 13.19 3.15
N GLU A 19 -0.62 12.58 2.89
CA GLU A 19 0.38 13.14 1.99
C GLU A 19 -0.09 13.17 0.51
N VAL A 20 -0.86 12.17 0.08
CA VAL A 20 -1.54 12.18 -1.22
C VAL A 20 -2.56 13.31 -1.27
N ALA A 21 -3.49 13.37 -0.30
CA ALA A 21 -4.57 14.35 -0.26
C ALA A 21 -4.07 15.79 -0.32
N ALA A 22 -2.92 16.08 0.33
CA ALA A 22 -2.26 17.39 0.33
C ALA A 22 -1.69 17.78 -1.06
N ARG A 23 -1.46 16.82 -1.95
CA ARG A 23 -0.87 17.01 -3.29
C ARG A 23 -1.88 16.91 -4.42
N LEU A 24 -3.09 16.43 -4.14
CA LEU A 24 -4.15 16.29 -5.13
C LEU A 24 -4.72 17.65 -5.54
N GLY A 25 -4.82 17.88 -6.85
CA GLY A 25 -5.63 18.93 -7.45
C GLY A 25 -7.12 18.53 -7.60
N PRO A 26 -7.92 19.36 -8.25
CA PRO A 26 -9.26 19.02 -8.69
C PRO A 26 -9.23 17.98 -9.81
N GLY A 27 -10.35 17.26 -10.02
CA GLY A 27 -10.51 16.31 -11.13
C GLY A 27 -10.94 14.93 -10.69
N VAL A 28 -10.74 13.96 -11.57
CA VAL A 28 -11.07 12.55 -11.34
C VAL A 28 -9.86 11.85 -10.71
N ILE A 29 -10.06 11.29 -9.52
CA ILE A 29 -9.07 10.56 -8.76
C ILE A 29 -9.51 9.10 -8.64
N VAL A 30 -8.61 8.17 -8.92
CA VAL A 30 -8.87 6.74 -8.76
C VAL A 30 -7.93 6.18 -7.71
N ASP A 31 -8.50 5.56 -6.69
CA ASP A 31 -7.79 4.85 -5.64
C ASP A 31 -7.82 3.35 -5.94
N VAL A 32 -6.70 2.81 -6.37
CA VAL A 32 -6.56 1.41 -6.83
C VAL A 32 -6.11 0.54 -5.66
N GLY A 33 -6.91 -0.46 -5.33
CA GLY A 33 -6.75 -1.27 -4.12
C GLY A 33 -7.38 -0.61 -2.89
N CYS A 34 -8.51 0.05 -3.09
CA CYS A 34 -9.19 0.88 -2.08
C CYS A 34 -9.69 0.13 -0.85
N GLY A 35 -9.73 -1.20 -0.87
CA GLY A 35 -10.26 -1.99 0.23
C GLY A 35 -11.68 -1.57 0.61
N VAL A 36 -11.90 -1.36 1.89
CA VAL A 36 -13.22 -0.94 2.43
C VAL A 36 -13.52 0.55 2.29
N GLY A 37 -12.57 1.35 1.75
CA GLY A 37 -12.80 2.73 1.34
C GLY A 37 -12.58 3.78 2.42
N ASP A 38 -12.14 3.40 3.62
CA ASP A 38 -11.94 4.35 4.73
C ASP A 38 -10.87 5.41 4.35
N GLU A 39 -9.75 4.98 3.79
CA GLU A 39 -8.69 5.87 3.31
C GLU A 39 -9.11 6.60 2.02
N THR A 40 -9.84 5.93 1.12
CA THR A 40 -10.39 6.56 -0.10
C THR A 40 -11.22 7.80 0.24
N ALA A 41 -12.00 7.75 1.33
CA ALA A 41 -12.80 8.88 1.77
C ALA A 41 -11.97 10.11 2.13
N THR A 42 -10.72 9.94 2.55
CA THR A 42 -9.81 11.05 2.88
C THR A 42 -9.32 11.83 1.66
N LEU A 43 -9.43 11.24 0.46
CA LEU A 43 -9.05 11.89 -0.80
C LEU A 43 -10.10 12.87 -1.31
N THR A 44 -11.29 12.88 -0.71
CA THR A 44 -12.38 13.79 -1.10
C THR A 44 -11.99 15.25 -0.89
N GLY A 45 -12.61 16.12 -1.65
CA GLY A 45 -12.36 17.56 -1.56
C GLY A 45 -13.13 18.35 -2.61
N PRO A 46 -13.04 19.70 -2.58
CA PRO A 46 -13.66 20.53 -3.59
C PRO A 46 -13.23 20.14 -5.02
N ASP A 47 -14.20 20.04 -5.91
CA ASP A 47 -13.98 19.72 -7.33
C ASP A 47 -13.26 18.39 -7.60
N ARG A 48 -13.30 17.44 -6.66
CA ARG A 48 -12.78 16.09 -6.80
C ARG A 48 -13.91 15.07 -6.97
N THR A 49 -13.74 14.21 -7.97
CA THR A 49 -14.53 12.98 -8.11
C THR A 49 -13.64 11.80 -7.76
N VAL A 50 -13.87 11.20 -6.59
CA VAL A 50 -13.08 10.08 -6.12
C VAL A 50 -13.77 8.76 -6.42
N ILE A 51 -13.03 7.80 -6.98
CA ILE A 51 -13.50 6.46 -7.31
C ILE A 51 -12.56 5.45 -6.67
N GLY A 52 -13.08 4.62 -5.78
CA GLY A 52 -12.36 3.47 -5.23
C GLY A 52 -12.45 2.28 -6.18
N ALA A 53 -11.35 1.65 -6.48
CA ALA A 53 -11.26 0.43 -7.27
C ALA A 53 -10.61 -0.68 -6.45
N ASP A 54 -11.22 -1.87 -6.43
CA ASP A 54 -10.65 -3.04 -5.76
C ASP A 54 -10.90 -4.30 -6.59
N TYR A 55 -10.02 -5.28 -6.49
CA TYR A 55 -10.15 -6.54 -7.19
C TYR A 55 -11.36 -7.36 -6.72
N SER A 56 -11.69 -7.27 -5.44
CA SER A 56 -12.78 -8.01 -4.81
C SER A 56 -14.12 -7.29 -4.98
N SER A 57 -15.01 -7.87 -5.76
CA SER A 57 -16.38 -7.35 -5.92
C SER A 57 -17.15 -7.29 -4.59
N GLN A 58 -16.89 -8.21 -3.66
CA GLN A 58 -17.50 -8.19 -2.34
C GLN A 58 -17.01 -6.99 -1.52
N THR A 59 -15.70 -6.73 -1.54
CA THR A 59 -15.09 -5.57 -0.87
C THR A 59 -15.68 -4.26 -1.39
N VAL A 60 -15.84 -4.13 -2.70
CA VAL A 60 -16.46 -2.97 -3.37
C VAL A 60 -17.90 -2.75 -2.92
N VAL A 61 -18.69 -3.83 -2.82
CA VAL A 61 -20.08 -3.74 -2.32
C VAL A 61 -20.11 -3.27 -0.86
N ASP A 62 -19.22 -3.78 -0.03
CA ASP A 62 -19.17 -3.42 1.39
C ASP A 62 -18.67 -1.98 1.58
N ALA A 63 -17.66 -1.55 0.80
CA ALA A 63 -17.20 -0.16 0.75
C ALA A 63 -18.33 0.80 0.38
N GLY A 64 -19.11 0.50 -0.67
CA GLY A 64 -20.25 1.32 -1.09
C GLY A 64 -21.40 1.37 -0.09
N ARG A 65 -21.52 0.41 0.83
CA ARG A 65 -22.49 0.47 1.93
C ARG A 65 -22.04 1.38 3.07
N VAL A 66 -20.74 1.41 3.34
CA VAL A 66 -20.14 2.24 4.39
C VAL A 66 -20.03 3.69 3.92
N HIS A 67 -19.55 3.90 2.69
CA HIS A 67 -19.27 5.20 2.08
C HIS A 67 -20.23 5.43 0.89
N ASN A 68 -21.52 5.62 1.18
CA ASN A 68 -22.58 5.70 0.18
C ASN A 68 -22.55 6.99 -0.68
N ASP A 69 -21.76 7.96 -0.32
CA ASP A 69 -21.47 9.20 -1.03
C ASP A 69 -20.30 9.08 -2.02
N LEU A 70 -19.55 7.96 -1.95
CA LEU A 70 -18.44 7.65 -2.85
C LEU A 70 -18.83 6.63 -3.93
N ARG A 71 -18.02 6.55 -4.96
CA ARG A 71 -18.16 5.58 -6.04
C ARG A 71 -17.10 4.49 -5.90
N PHE A 72 -17.55 3.24 -6.07
CA PHE A 72 -16.67 2.08 -6.04
C PHE A 72 -16.93 1.19 -7.25
N ALA A 73 -15.86 0.56 -7.77
CA ALA A 73 -15.95 -0.36 -8.89
C ALA A 73 -14.95 -1.53 -8.73
N ALA A 74 -15.40 -2.73 -9.08
CA ALA A 74 -14.50 -3.89 -9.12
C ALA A 74 -13.61 -3.82 -10.36
N MET A 75 -12.30 -3.73 -10.16
CA MET A 75 -11.30 -3.64 -11.24
C MET A 75 -10.03 -4.41 -10.86
N ASP A 76 -9.40 -5.02 -11.87
CA ASP A 76 -8.04 -5.54 -11.73
C ASP A 76 -7.04 -4.38 -11.89
N GLY A 77 -6.16 -4.19 -10.92
CA GLY A 77 -5.15 -3.13 -10.95
C GLY A 77 -4.10 -3.31 -12.06
N SER A 78 -4.01 -4.48 -12.69
CA SER A 78 -3.16 -4.75 -13.85
C SER A 78 -3.88 -4.57 -15.19
N GLU A 79 -5.22 -4.35 -15.17
CA GLU A 79 -6.07 -4.13 -16.33
C GLU A 79 -7.27 -3.26 -15.93
N LEU A 80 -7.04 -1.97 -15.74
CA LEU A 80 -8.06 -1.04 -15.27
C LEU A 80 -9.14 -0.81 -16.35
N ALA A 81 -10.39 -1.01 -15.98
CA ALA A 81 -11.55 -0.79 -16.86
C ALA A 81 -11.85 0.71 -17.08
N LEU A 82 -10.80 1.48 -17.38
CA LEU A 82 -10.82 2.93 -17.60
C LEU A 82 -10.20 3.25 -18.95
N SER A 83 -10.71 4.30 -19.60
CA SER A 83 -10.15 4.77 -20.87
C SER A 83 -8.74 5.37 -20.69
N ASN A 84 -7.94 5.37 -21.75
CA ASN A 84 -6.66 6.07 -21.77
C ASN A 84 -6.89 7.57 -21.48
N ALA A 85 -5.97 8.18 -20.74
CA ALA A 85 -5.94 9.62 -20.45
C ALA A 85 -7.29 10.16 -19.92
N SER A 86 -7.94 9.42 -19.02
CA SER A 86 -9.27 9.74 -18.51
C SER A 86 -9.31 10.29 -17.08
N VAL A 87 -8.22 10.11 -16.30
CA VAL A 87 -8.16 10.50 -14.89
C VAL A 87 -7.04 11.51 -14.62
N ASP A 88 -7.18 12.30 -13.56
CA ASP A 88 -6.25 13.36 -13.19
C ASP A 88 -5.23 12.88 -12.16
N ALA A 89 -5.61 11.93 -11.31
CA ALA A 89 -4.68 11.28 -10.39
C ALA A 89 -5.06 9.81 -10.17
N VAL A 90 -4.03 8.98 -9.90
CA VAL A 90 -4.19 7.61 -9.42
C VAL A 90 -3.41 7.43 -8.14
N VAL A 91 -4.00 6.70 -7.20
CA VAL A 91 -3.38 6.29 -5.94
C VAL A 91 -3.26 4.78 -5.95
N SER A 92 -2.11 4.26 -5.54
CA SER A 92 -1.85 2.84 -5.37
C SER A 92 -1.08 2.67 -4.07
N SER A 93 -1.78 2.33 -3.01
CA SER A 93 -1.22 2.25 -1.66
C SER A 93 -1.24 0.83 -1.15
N HIS A 94 -0.05 0.30 -0.85
CA HIS A 94 0.15 -1.05 -0.30
C HIS A 94 -0.52 -2.17 -1.12
N ILE A 95 -0.45 -2.07 -2.45
CA ILE A 95 -0.93 -3.12 -3.37
C ILE A 95 0.10 -3.56 -4.41
N ILE A 96 1.03 -2.68 -4.83
CA ILE A 96 2.00 -2.98 -5.88
C ILE A 96 2.90 -4.18 -5.50
N GLU A 97 3.18 -4.36 -4.23
CA GLU A 97 3.94 -5.48 -3.67
C GLU A 97 3.24 -6.84 -3.80
N HIS A 98 1.95 -6.84 -4.06
CA HIS A 98 1.16 -8.07 -4.24
C HIS A 98 1.15 -8.58 -5.69
N PHE A 99 1.58 -7.77 -6.65
CA PHE A 99 1.65 -8.18 -8.05
C PHE A 99 2.89 -9.03 -8.33
N THR A 100 2.71 -10.16 -9.02
CA THR A 100 3.82 -10.97 -9.53
C THR A 100 4.56 -10.27 -10.68
N ASN A 101 3.86 -9.41 -11.41
CA ASN A 101 4.41 -8.53 -12.43
C ASN A 101 3.96 -7.08 -12.18
N PRO A 102 4.64 -6.33 -11.30
CA PRO A 102 4.25 -4.96 -10.96
C PRO A 102 4.43 -3.97 -12.13
N VAL A 103 5.20 -4.33 -13.15
CA VAL A 103 5.38 -3.50 -14.36
C VAL A 103 4.06 -3.28 -15.07
N THR A 104 3.20 -4.30 -15.18
CA THR A 104 1.87 -4.16 -15.81
C THR A 104 0.97 -3.23 -15.02
N HIS A 105 1.04 -3.27 -13.69
CA HIS A 105 0.29 -2.36 -12.83
C HIS A 105 0.73 -0.91 -13.06
N VAL A 106 2.03 -0.61 -13.01
CA VAL A 106 2.55 0.75 -13.24
C VAL A 106 2.22 1.25 -14.65
N ALA A 107 2.25 0.36 -15.66
CA ALA A 107 1.84 0.69 -17.03
C ALA A 107 0.35 1.13 -17.10
N GLU A 108 -0.52 0.43 -16.39
CA GLU A 108 -1.96 0.77 -16.32
C GLU A 108 -2.20 2.09 -15.58
N LEU A 109 -1.49 2.34 -14.46
CA LEU A 109 -1.55 3.64 -13.79
C LEU A 109 -1.19 4.78 -14.76
N ALA A 110 -0.11 4.61 -15.52
CA ALA A 110 0.31 5.62 -16.51
C ALA A 110 -0.69 5.75 -17.67
N ARG A 111 -1.24 4.63 -18.19
CA ARG A 111 -2.17 4.62 -19.33
C ARG A 111 -3.44 5.41 -19.06
N VAL A 112 -4.01 5.27 -17.87
CA VAL A 112 -5.28 5.93 -17.53
C VAL A 112 -5.13 7.41 -17.21
N LEU A 113 -3.93 7.86 -16.85
CA LEU A 113 -3.64 9.24 -16.49
C LEU A 113 -3.64 10.17 -17.71
N ARG A 114 -4.23 11.35 -17.55
CA ARG A 114 -4.06 12.47 -18.47
C ARG A 114 -2.59 12.92 -18.52
N PRO A 115 -2.14 13.60 -19.59
CA PRO A 115 -0.75 14.03 -19.71
C PRO A 115 -0.23 14.89 -18.54
N THR A 116 -1.12 15.59 -17.85
CA THR A 116 -0.81 16.43 -16.67
C THR A 116 -1.09 15.70 -15.35
N GLY A 117 -1.52 14.45 -15.41
CA GLY A 117 -1.90 13.66 -14.24
C GLY A 117 -0.72 13.16 -13.43
N SER A 118 -1.00 12.69 -12.23
CA SER A 118 0.01 12.17 -11.29
C SER A 118 -0.38 10.81 -10.75
N ALA A 119 0.62 9.91 -10.64
CA ALA A 119 0.52 8.65 -9.92
C ALA A 119 1.19 8.76 -8.55
N PHE A 120 0.51 8.30 -7.51
CA PHE A 120 1.05 8.15 -6.16
C PHE A 120 1.14 6.67 -5.85
N VAL A 121 2.36 6.17 -5.64
CA VAL A 121 2.63 4.77 -5.32
C VAL A 121 3.25 4.70 -3.94
N ILE A 122 2.58 3.99 -3.02
CA ILE A 122 3.03 3.80 -1.65
C ILE A 122 3.23 2.31 -1.44
N THR A 123 4.40 1.91 -0.97
CA THR A 123 4.74 0.49 -0.80
C THR A 123 5.77 0.31 0.31
N PRO A 124 5.81 -0.84 1.01
CA PRO A 124 6.86 -1.12 1.98
C PRO A 124 8.25 -1.02 1.38
N ASN A 125 9.20 -0.51 2.16
CA ASN A 125 10.61 -0.53 1.81
C ASN A 125 11.21 -1.91 2.17
N ALA A 126 11.75 -2.62 1.19
CA ALA A 126 12.22 -3.99 1.33
C ALA A 126 13.11 -4.26 2.56
N PRO A 127 14.12 -3.41 2.90
CA PRO A 127 14.96 -3.64 4.07
C PRO A 127 14.22 -3.50 5.41
N ALA A 128 13.12 -2.74 5.42
CA ALA A 128 12.34 -2.48 6.64
C ALA A 128 11.06 -3.32 6.70
N ASP A 129 10.67 -3.95 5.58
CA ASP A 129 9.46 -4.75 5.52
C ASP A 129 9.52 -5.94 6.49
N PHE A 130 8.36 -6.21 7.10
CA PHE A 130 8.19 -7.45 7.84
C PHE A 130 7.91 -8.55 6.83
N GLU A 131 8.39 -9.76 7.09
CA GLU A 131 8.09 -10.90 6.24
C GLU A 131 6.57 -11.17 6.17
N ASN A 132 5.91 -10.48 5.26
CA ASN A 132 4.51 -10.68 4.94
C ASN A 132 4.42 -11.69 3.78
N PRO A 133 3.78 -12.85 3.96
CA PRO A 133 3.69 -13.88 2.92
C PRO A 133 2.90 -13.42 1.69
N PHE A 134 2.13 -12.34 1.82
CA PHE A 134 1.37 -11.75 0.71
C PHE A 134 2.21 -10.80 -0.15
N HIS A 135 3.36 -10.31 0.36
CA HIS A 135 4.29 -9.49 -0.41
C HIS A 135 5.12 -10.41 -1.32
N VAL A 136 4.83 -10.38 -2.61
CA VAL A 136 5.51 -11.20 -3.63
C VAL A 136 6.66 -10.47 -4.28
N TYR A 137 6.60 -9.14 -4.25
CA TYR A 137 7.58 -8.27 -4.84
C TYR A 137 8.02 -7.22 -3.81
N LEU A 138 9.31 -7.14 -3.56
CA LEU A 138 9.86 -6.23 -2.56
C LEU A 138 10.61 -5.10 -3.27
N PHE A 139 10.34 -3.87 -2.87
CA PHE A 139 10.90 -2.68 -3.48
C PHE A 139 11.98 -2.04 -2.61
N GLU A 140 13.11 -1.72 -3.22
CA GLU A 140 14.05 -0.72 -2.73
C GLU A 140 13.87 0.57 -3.53
N PRO A 141 14.28 1.75 -2.99
CA PRO A 141 14.05 3.04 -3.65
C PRO A 141 14.54 3.12 -5.11
N PRO A 142 15.77 2.66 -5.46
CA PRO A 142 16.25 2.69 -6.84
C PRO A 142 15.43 1.82 -7.78
N HIS A 143 14.93 0.70 -7.26
CA HIS A 143 14.16 -0.26 -8.03
C HIS A 143 12.77 0.30 -8.36
N LEU A 144 12.06 0.84 -7.36
CA LEU A 144 10.77 1.49 -7.55
C LEU A 144 10.88 2.67 -8.53
N THR A 145 11.87 3.53 -8.30
CA THR A 145 12.13 4.69 -9.17
C THR A 145 12.42 4.28 -10.60
N SER A 146 13.29 3.28 -10.80
CA SER A 146 13.62 2.78 -12.15
C SER A 146 12.41 2.18 -12.86
N MET A 147 11.58 1.43 -12.15
CA MET A 147 10.36 0.85 -12.71
C MET A 147 9.36 1.93 -13.11
N MET A 148 9.10 2.90 -12.26
CA MET A 148 8.20 4.00 -12.58
C MET A 148 8.73 4.86 -13.74
N SER A 149 10.06 5.04 -13.84
CA SER A 149 10.69 5.81 -14.92
C SER A 149 10.55 5.16 -16.32
N LEU A 150 10.09 3.91 -16.41
CA LEU A 150 9.70 3.32 -17.70
C LEU A 150 8.44 4.01 -18.28
N PHE A 151 7.57 4.52 -17.42
CA PHE A 151 6.25 5.02 -17.78
C PHE A 151 5.99 6.49 -17.43
N PHE A 152 6.86 7.13 -16.67
CA PHE A 152 6.77 8.52 -16.28
C PHE A 152 8.07 9.26 -16.61
N ASP A 153 7.96 10.52 -17.07
CA ASP A 153 9.15 11.33 -17.35
C ASP A 153 9.76 11.92 -16.07
N GLU A 154 8.93 12.15 -15.05
CA GLU A 154 9.36 12.68 -13.76
C GLU A 154 8.94 11.68 -12.66
N VAL A 155 9.93 11.23 -11.88
CA VAL A 155 9.70 10.33 -10.75
C VAL A 155 10.47 10.85 -9.53
N GLU A 156 9.74 11.09 -8.45
CA GLU A 156 10.30 11.43 -7.15
C GLU A 156 9.98 10.30 -6.17
N CYS A 157 10.91 9.95 -5.30
CA CYS A 157 10.71 8.95 -4.27
C CYS A 157 11.16 9.49 -2.92
N PHE A 158 10.28 9.41 -1.93
CA PHE A 158 10.46 9.87 -0.56
C PHE A 158 10.31 8.71 0.40
N GLY A 159 10.89 8.85 1.59
CA GLY A 159 10.61 7.96 2.72
C GLY A 159 9.48 8.51 3.58
N LEU A 160 8.50 7.69 3.93
CA LEU A 160 7.56 7.99 4.99
C LEU A 160 8.19 7.54 6.30
N GLU A 161 8.77 8.50 7.05
CA GLU A 161 9.57 8.24 8.25
C GLU A 161 8.77 8.40 9.52
N GLY A 162 8.96 7.47 10.45
CA GLY A 162 8.42 7.57 11.78
C GLY A 162 9.35 8.28 12.76
N ASP A 163 8.76 8.88 13.78
CA ASP A 163 9.49 9.39 14.94
C ASP A 163 10.02 8.25 15.83
N GLU A 164 10.61 8.60 16.98
CA GLU A 164 11.18 7.63 17.90
C GLU A 164 10.14 6.66 18.48
N VAL A 165 8.91 7.13 18.68
CA VAL A 165 7.81 6.32 19.24
C VAL A 165 7.42 5.23 18.24
N LEU A 166 7.20 5.61 16.98
CA LEU A 166 6.87 4.67 15.93
C LEU A 166 8.01 3.67 15.67
N ARG A 167 9.27 4.16 15.63
CA ARG A 167 10.44 3.30 15.44
C ARG A 167 10.58 2.27 16.56
N ALA A 168 10.31 2.67 17.82
CA ALA A 168 10.35 1.75 18.95
C ALA A 168 9.27 0.67 18.84
N ASP A 169 8.04 1.04 18.42
CA ASP A 169 6.96 0.06 18.17
C ASP A 169 7.34 -0.93 17.06
N PHE A 170 7.85 -0.45 15.93
CA PHE A 170 8.32 -1.33 14.85
C PHE A 170 9.46 -2.24 15.28
N ALA A 171 10.43 -1.73 16.05
CA ALA A 171 11.55 -2.54 16.57
C ALA A 171 11.04 -3.65 17.51
N ALA A 172 10.10 -3.34 18.40
CA ALA A 172 9.48 -4.31 19.31
C ALA A 172 8.72 -5.41 18.54
N ARG A 173 7.97 -5.01 17.51
CA ARG A 173 7.24 -5.94 16.64
C ARG A 173 8.17 -6.84 15.83
N ARG A 174 9.25 -6.27 15.26
CA ARG A 174 10.28 -7.04 14.55
C ARG A 174 10.94 -8.06 15.46
N ALA A 175 11.33 -7.67 16.67
CA ALA A 175 11.91 -8.57 17.65
C ALA A 175 10.95 -9.71 18.05
N SER A 176 9.65 -9.46 18.05
CA SER A 176 8.62 -10.48 18.28
C SER A 176 8.47 -11.43 17.09
N GLY A 177 8.50 -10.91 15.88
CA GLY A 177 8.49 -11.68 14.64
C GLY A 177 9.71 -12.58 14.49
N ASP A 178 10.90 -12.08 14.79
CA ASP A 178 12.16 -12.85 14.76
C ASP A 178 12.15 -14.03 15.72
N LYS A 179 11.48 -13.91 16.87
CA LYS A 179 11.30 -15.04 17.80
C LYS A 179 10.43 -16.14 17.18
N LEU A 180 9.36 -15.76 16.46
CA LEU A 180 8.49 -16.71 15.75
C LEU A 180 9.24 -17.38 14.59
N LEU A 181 10.04 -16.63 13.84
CA LEU A 181 10.84 -17.16 12.74
C LEU A 181 11.88 -18.18 13.22
N LYS A 182 12.45 -18.00 14.42
CA LYS A 182 13.36 -18.98 15.03
C LYS A 182 12.66 -20.30 15.38
N LEU A 183 11.33 -20.32 15.49
CA LEU A 183 10.57 -21.54 15.69
C LEU A 183 10.31 -22.30 14.38
N ASP A 184 10.50 -21.69 13.22
CA ASP A 184 10.44 -22.36 11.91
C ASP A 184 11.75 -23.12 11.60
N VAL A 185 12.10 -24.05 12.48
CA VAL A 185 13.31 -24.90 12.38
C VAL A 185 13.34 -25.72 11.08
N LEU A 186 12.19 -25.99 10.48
CA LEU A 186 12.06 -26.78 9.27
C LEU A 186 12.07 -25.95 7.99
N ASN A 187 12.19 -24.61 8.10
CA ASN A 187 12.09 -23.68 6.96
C ASN A 187 10.82 -23.93 6.12
N LEU A 188 9.70 -24.17 6.78
CA LEU A 188 8.41 -24.50 6.12
C LEU A 188 7.99 -23.40 5.16
N ARG A 189 8.29 -22.14 5.47
CA ARG A 189 8.03 -20.99 4.61
C ARG A 189 8.66 -21.09 3.22
N GLN A 190 9.84 -21.73 3.10
CA GLN A 190 10.55 -21.91 1.83
C GLN A 190 10.18 -23.22 1.13
N ARG A 191 9.63 -24.19 1.87
CA ARG A 191 9.35 -25.55 1.39
C ARG A 191 7.89 -25.76 1.05
N LEU A 192 6.98 -25.03 1.70
CA LEU A 192 5.56 -25.15 1.41
C LEU A 192 5.19 -24.45 0.10
N PRO A 193 4.31 -25.04 -0.71
CA PRO A 193 3.66 -24.32 -1.79
C PRO A 193 3.01 -23.05 -1.24
N ARG A 194 3.11 -21.93 -1.96
CA ARG A 194 2.63 -20.62 -1.52
C ARG A 194 1.21 -20.64 -0.95
N ARG A 195 0.27 -21.38 -1.61
CA ARG A 195 -1.12 -21.51 -1.14
C ARG A 195 -1.22 -22.16 0.24
N ALA A 196 -0.39 -23.15 0.50
CA ALA A 196 -0.33 -23.82 1.81
C ALA A 196 0.28 -22.92 2.87
N TYR A 197 1.31 -22.14 2.51
CA TYR A 197 1.95 -21.17 3.42
C TYR A 197 0.98 -20.03 3.78
N VAL A 198 0.27 -19.44 2.80
CA VAL A 198 -0.76 -18.42 3.02
C VAL A 198 -1.87 -18.98 3.92
N TRP A 199 -2.37 -20.15 3.62
CA TRP A 199 -3.39 -20.81 4.46
C TRP A 199 -2.92 -21.01 5.91
N SER A 200 -1.67 -21.45 6.09
CA SER A 200 -1.10 -21.64 7.44
C SER A 200 -0.93 -20.31 8.18
N TYR A 201 -0.57 -19.26 7.48
CA TYR A 201 -0.45 -17.91 8.04
C TYR A 201 -1.80 -17.38 8.52
N GLU A 202 -2.85 -17.54 7.72
CA GLU A 202 -4.20 -17.09 8.07
C GLU A 202 -4.82 -17.86 9.25
N HIS A 203 -4.58 -19.19 9.33
CA HIS A 203 -5.29 -20.05 10.27
C HIS A 203 -4.47 -20.45 11.50
N LEU A 204 -3.17 -20.65 11.35
CA LEU A 204 -2.32 -21.13 12.44
C LEU A 204 -1.66 -19.98 13.21
N LEU A 205 -1.27 -18.91 12.55
CA LEU A 205 -0.59 -17.80 13.20
C LEU A 205 -1.41 -17.15 14.34
N PRO A 206 -2.72 -16.91 14.19
CA PRO A 206 -3.54 -16.39 15.29
C PRO A 206 -3.56 -17.32 16.51
N ILE A 207 -3.50 -18.64 16.28
CA ILE A 207 -3.45 -19.66 17.35
C ILE A 207 -2.11 -19.61 18.05
N VAL A 208 -1.01 -19.53 17.29
CA VAL A 208 0.36 -19.42 17.83
C VAL A 208 0.52 -18.16 18.65
N TYR A 209 0.08 -17.00 18.17
CA TYR A 209 0.10 -15.75 18.95
C TYR A 209 -0.68 -15.88 20.27
N ARG A 210 -1.84 -16.51 20.24
CA ARG A 210 -2.65 -16.74 21.45
C ARG A 210 -1.97 -17.69 22.44
N MET A 211 -1.29 -18.72 21.94
CA MET A 211 -0.55 -19.70 22.80
C MET A 211 0.71 -19.09 23.42
N LEU A 212 1.38 -18.17 22.73
CA LEU A 212 2.58 -17.51 23.22
C LEU A 212 2.28 -16.35 24.18
N GLY A 213 1.00 -16.06 24.47
CA GLY A 213 0.59 -14.97 25.36
C GLY A 213 1.00 -13.59 24.84
N SER A 214 1.41 -13.50 23.57
CA SER A 214 1.67 -12.23 22.96
C SER A 214 0.32 -11.60 22.58
N GLU A 215 -0.16 -10.68 23.40
CA GLU A 215 -1.15 -9.71 22.95
C GLU A 215 -0.63 -9.14 21.63
N ARG A 216 -1.52 -8.86 20.67
CA ARG A 216 -1.14 -8.22 19.40
C ARG A 216 -0.48 -6.90 19.76
N SER A 217 0.85 -6.88 19.79
CA SER A 217 1.66 -5.72 20.13
C SER A 217 1.23 -4.54 19.27
N GLY A 218 0.90 -3.41 19.88
CA GLY A 218 0.60 -2.17 19.20
C GLY A 218 -0.88 -1.85 18.94
N VAL A 219 -1.85 -2.72 19.32
CA VAL A 219 -3.28 -2.36 19.29
C VAL A 219 -3.58 -1.48 20.51
N GLY A 220 -4.17 -0.28 20.29
CA GLY A 220 -4.44 0.67 21.36
C GLY A 220 -3.19 1.39 21.90
N SER A 221 -2.10 1.44 21.11
CA SER A 221 -0.88 2.17 21.46
C SER A 221 -1.04 3.68 21.41
N GLY A 222 -2.09 4.17 20.72
CA GLY A 222 -2.34 5.60 20.48
C GLY A 222 -1.43 6.22 19.43
N ILE A 223 -0.69 5.39 18.66
CA ILE A 223 0.13 5.85 17.54
C ILE A 223 -0.79 6.18 16.38
N ASP A 224 -0.69 7.39 15.85
CA ASP A 224 -1.47 7.88 14.72
C ASP A 224 -0.57 8.50 13.63
N ALA A 225 -1.18 9.00 12.57
CA ALA A 225 -0.48 9.58 11.42
C ALA A 225 0.39 10.81 11.75
N SER A 226 0.23 11.45 12.92
CA SER A 226 1.07 12.58 13.33
C SER A 226 2.50 12.19 13.69
N HIS A 227 2.72 10.89 13.98
CA HIS A 227 4.05 10.31 14.23
C HIS A 227 4.86 10.08 12.94
N LEU A 228 4.30 10.40 11.77
CA LEU A 228 4.92 10.16 10.47
C LEU A 228 5.08 11.45 9.66
N SER A 229 6.17 11.52 8.92
CA SER A 229 6.45 12.64 8.02
C SER A 229 7.18 12.17 6.77
N LEU A 230 6.95 12.88 5.65
CA LEU A 230 7.62 12.61 4.40
C LEU A 230 9.02 13.24 4.39
N GLN A 231 10.03 12.44 4.10
CA GLN A 231 11.43 12.87 4.08
C GLN A 231 12.08 12.53 2.73
N PRO A 232 12.96 13.39 2.20
CA PRO A 232 13.69 13.12 0.96
C PRO A 232 14.79 12.05 1.14
N GLY A 233 15.29 11.91 2.36
CA GLY A 233 16.29 10.89 2.70
C GLY A 233 15.62 9.54 3.01
N ILE A 234 16.07 8.48 2.33
CA ILE A 234 15.56 7.13 2.55
C ILE A 234 16.71 6.27 3.10
N THR A 235 16.45 5.61 4.20
CA THR A 235 17.40 4.69 4.85
C THR A 235 16.90 3.25 4.79
N ARG A 236 17.70 2.31 5.27
CA ARG A 236 17.26 0.92 5.42
C ARG A 236 16.19 0.72 6.48
N GLU A 237 16.02 1.70 7.36
CA GLU A 237 15.04 1.69 8.45
C GLU A 237 13.74 2.40 8.08
N THR A 238 13.73 3.16 6.98
CA THR A 238 12.53 3.80 6.43
C THR A 238 11.46 2.74 6.18
N PRO A 239 10.29 2.79 6.83
CA PRO A 239 9.32 1.70 6.72
C PRO A 239 8.62 1.65 5.37
N VAL A 240 8.32 2.81 4.77
CA VAL A 240 7.49 2.91 3.57
C VAL A 240 8.09 3.88 2.56
N LEU A 241 8.02 3.51 1.29
CA LEU A 241 8.36 4.34 0.15
C LEU A 241 7.11 5.06 -0.34
N PHE A 242 7.24 6.35 -0.63
CA PHE A 242 6.22 7.20 -1.22
C PHE A 242 6.75 7.74 -2.55
N ALA A 243 6.28 7.21 -3.65
CA ALA A 243 6.74 7.61 -4.97
C ALA A 243 5.67 8.39 -5.72
N VAL A 244 6.09 9.42 -6.44
CA VAL A 244 5.23 10.25 -7.30
C VAL A 244 5.75 10.20 -8.72
N GLY A 245 4.90 9.72 -9.64
CA GLY A 245 5.15 9.76 -11.08
C GLY A 245 4.32 10.86 -11.74
N ARG A 246 4.95 11.68 -12.57
CA ARG A 246 4.30 12.73 -13.35
C ARG A 246 4.67 12.63 -14.82
N ARG A 247 3.88 13.26 -15.69
CA ARG A 247 4.05 13.22 -17.15
C ARG A 247 4.09 11.77 -17.65
N PRO A 248 2.93 11.08 -17.57
CA PRO A 248 2.86 9.70 -18.05
C PRO A 248 3.20 9.65 -19.54
N ARG A 249 4.02 8.68 -19.91
CA ARG A 249 4.38 8.42 -21.30
C ARG A 249 3.21 7.74 -22.00
N PRO A 250 2.90 8.15 -23.23
CA PRO A 250 1.86 7.46 -24.01
C PRO A 250 2.22 5.98 -24.18
N PRO A 251 1.22 5.09 -24.22
CA PRO A 251 1.46 3.68 -24.48
C PRO A 251 2.19 3.50 -25.82
N VAL A 252 3.22 2.66 -25.84
CA VAL A 252 3.97 2.36 -27.06
C VAL A 252 3.04 1.61 -28.00
N GLY A 253 2.68 2.22 -29.14
CA GLY A 253 1.96 1.54 -30.23
C GLY A 253 0.51 1.96 -30.48
N GLN A 254 0.12 3.18 -30.11
CA GLN A 254 -1.10 3.83 -30.63
C GLN A 254 -0.77 4.95 -31.60
#